data_e4c2ea35ac1916d7cf38b9ce30f13efd
#
_entry.id   e4c2ea35ac1916d7cf38b9ce30f13efd
#
_cell.length_a   1.000
_cell.length_b   1.000
_cell.length_c   1.000
_cell.angle_alpha   90.00
_cell.angle_beta   90.00
_cell.angle_gamma   90.00
#
_symmetry.space_group_name_H-M   'P 1'
#
loop_
_entity.id
_entity.type
_entity.pdbx_description
1 polymer ?
#
loop_
_entity_poly.entity_id
_entity_poly.type
_entity_poly.pdbx_seq_one_letter_code
_entity_poly.pdbx_strand_id
1 'polypeptide(L)'
;MSNFVDVLKKKKINHVVNDNGSIVIECDLSLLGRADITSLPDNLSVGGSLYLRGTGITSLPDNLSVGGSLYLRGTGITSLPDNLSVGGSLDLQGTGITSLPDNLSVGGSLYLRGTGITSLPDNLSVGGYLDLQDTGITSLPDNLSVGGSLYLQDTGITSLPDNLSVGGYLDLQDTGITSLPDNLSVGGYL
;
A
#
# COMPACT_ATOMS: atom_id res chain seq x y z
N MET A 1 14.37 -0.20 -25.34
CA MET A 1 13.21 -0.20 -24.41
C MET A 1 11.94 -0.10 -25.25
N SER A 2 11.01 -1.06 -25.10
CA SER A 2 9.70 -0.91 -25.77
C SER A 2 9.02 0.31 -25.14
N ASN A 3 8.53 1.23 -25.96
CA ASN A 3 7.78 2.38 -25.48
C ASN A 3 6.55 1.86 -24.74
N PHE A 4 6.26 2.36 -23.53
CA PHE A 4 5.12 1.93 -22.71
C PHE A 4 3.80 1.98 -23.51
N VAL A 5 3.62 2.99 -24.33
CA VAL A 5 2.46 3.13 -25.24
C VAL A 5 2.37 1.95 -26.23
N ASP A 6 3.48 1.42 -26.71
CA ASP A 6 3.47 0.24 -27.58
C ASP A 6 2.99 -1.02 -26.84
N VAL A 7 3.31 -1.13 -25.55
CA VAL A 7 2.78 -2.20 -24.68
C VAL A 7 1.25 -2.08 -24.57
N LEU A 8 0.72 -0.88 -24.33
CA LEU A 8 -0.72 -0.62 -24.25
C LEU A 8 -1.42 -0.96 -25.58
N LYS A 9 -0.87 -0.50 -26.71
CA LYS A 9 -1.39 -0.82 -28.05
C LYS A 9 -1.41 -2.32 -28.32
N LYS A 10 -0.31 -3.02 -28.04
CA LYS A 10 -0.21 -4.48 -28.22
C LYS A 10 -1.21 -5.24 -27.36
N LYS A 11 -1.48 -4.77 -26.16
CA LYS A 11 -2.50 -5.33 -25.26
C LYS A 11 -3.92 -4.85 -25.58
N LYS A 12 -4.12 -3.99 -26.56
CA LYS A 12 -5.40 -3.36 -26.91
C LYS A 12 -6.07 -2.65 -25.74
N ILE A 13 -5.26 -2.01 -24.88
CA ILE A 13 -5.74 -1.23 -23.74
C ILE A 13 -6.07 0.18 -24.23
N ASN A 14 -7.33 0.61 -24.00
CA ASN A 14 -7.74 1.97 -24.29
C ASN A 14 -7.00 2.96 -23.41
N HIS A 15 -6.37 3.95 -24.01
CA HIS A 15 -5.60 4.98 -23.30
C HIS A 15 -5.63 6.30 -24.09
N VAL A 16 -5.47 7.38 -23.35
CA VAL A 16 -5.31 8.73 -23.89
C VAL A 16 -3.90 9.20 -23.56
N VAL A 17 -3.21 9.73 -24.54
CA VAL A 17 -1.94 10.45 -24.35
C VAL A 17 -2.23 11.91 -24.57
N ASN A 18 -2.10 12.72 -23.53
CA ASN A 18 -2.34 14.16 -23.57
C ASN A 18 -1.14 14.92 -24.16
N ASP A 19 -1.34 16.19 -24.54
CA ASP A 19 -0.29 17.04 -25.13
C ASP A 19 0.92 17.25 -24.20
N ASN A 20 0.71 17.16 -22.87
CA ASN A 20 1.76 17.25 -21.85
C ASN A 20 2.49 15.91 -21.60
N GLY A 21 2.19 14.86 -22.38
CA GLY A 21 2.78 13.54 -22.26
C GLY A 21 2.18 12.65 -21.16
N SER A 22 1.18 13.13 -20.38
CA SER A 22 0.50 12.28 -19.41
C SER A 22 -0.32 11.19 -20.10
N ILE A 23 -0.39 10.01 -19.46
CA ILE A 23 -1.13 8.85 -19.96
C ILE A 23 -2.29 8.56 -19.01
N VAL A 24 -3.50 8.49 -19.56
CA VAL A 24 -4.73 8.17 -18.82
C VAL A 24 -5.29 6.84 -19.32
N ILE A 25 -5.57 5.94 -18.41
CA ILE A 25 -6.20 4.64 -18.61
C ILE A 25 -7.43 4.56 -17.71
N GLU A 26 -8.62 4.54 -18.29
CA GLU A 26 -9.90 4.59 -17.55
C GLU A 26 -10.25 3.28 -16.81
N CYS A 27 -9.65 2.17 -17.21
CA CYS A 27 -9.93 0.83 -16.69
C CYS A 27 -8.72 0.28 -15.91
N ASP A 28 -8.82 -1.00 -15.52
CA ASP A 28 -7.70 -1.74 -14.91
C ASP A 28 -6.52 -1.88 -15.89
N LEU A 29 -5.30 -1.76 -15.35
CA LEU A 29 -4.06 -2.03 -16.08
C LEU A 29 -3.34 -3.23 -15.47
N SER A 30 -3.28 -4.34 -16.23
CA SER A 30 -2.51 -5.52 -15.82
C SER A 30 -1.21 -5.65 -16.60
N LEU A 31 -0.10 -5.56 -15.86
CA LEU A 31 1.28 -5.81 -16.34
C LEU A 31 1.90 -7.04 -15.65
N LEU A 32 1.07 -7.91 -15.09
CA LEU A 32 1.50 -9.11 -14.36
C LEU A 32 2.54 -9.93 -15.12
N GLY A 33 3.63 -10.30 -14.43
CA GLY A 33 4.70 -11.16 -14.97
C GLY A 33 5.56 -10.53 -16.07
N ARG A 34 5.41 -9.21 -16.33
CA ARG A 34 6.20 -8.49 -17.32
C ARG A 34 7.51 -7.99 -16.70
N ALA A 35 8.47 -8.91 -16.50
CA ALA A 35 9.79 -8.55 -15.95
C ALA A 35 10.57 -7.55 -16.84
N ASP A 36 10.18 -7.41 -18.11
CA ASP A 36 10.72 -6.43 -19.04
C ASP A 36 10.23 -4.99 -18.79
N ILE A 37 9.17 -4.81 -17.99
CA ILE A 37 8.68 -3.50 -17.53
C ILE A 37 9.43 -3.14 -16.25
N THR A 38 10.37 -2.22 -16.36
CA THR A 38 11.24 -1.76 -15.25
C THR A 38 10.91 -0.37 -14.74
N SER A 39 10.06 0.38 -15.45
CA SER A 39 9.57 1.71 -15.07
C SER A 39 8.19 1.97 -15.63
N LEU A 40 7.44 2.85 -14.98
CA LEU A 40 6.21 3.44 -15.49
C LEU A 40 6.50 4.86 -16.01
N PRO A 41 5.69 5.37 -16.96
CA PRO A 41 5.82 6.76 -17.41
C PRO A 41 5.42 7.73 -16.30
N ASP A 42 6.04 8.91 -16.31
CA ASP A 42 5.64 10.02 -15.45
C ASP A 42 4.19 10.44 -15.76
N ASN A 43 3.47 10.91 -14.71
CA ASN A 43 2.07 11.34 -14.82
C ASN A 43 1.12 10.25 -15.38
N LEU A 44 1.34 8.98 -15.02
CA LEU A 44 0.41 7.90 -15.32
C LEU A 44 -0.80 7.97 -14.40
N SER A 45 -2.00 7.95 -14.98
CA SER A 45 -3.27 7.83 -14.26
C SER A 45 -4.00 6.56 -14.71
N VAL A 46 -4.38 5.72 -13.73
CA VAL A 46 -5.15 4.49 -13.94
C VAL A 46 -6.44 4.61 -13.15
N GLY A 47 -7.58 4.71 -13.82
CA GLY A 47 -8.91 4.87 -13.19
C GLY A 47 -9.36 3.62 -12.43
N GLY A 48 -8.98 2.44 -12.91
CA GLY A 48 -9.17 1.16 -12.22
C GLY A 48 -7.98 0.75 -11.37
N SER A 49 -7.76 -0.57 -11.23
CA SER A 49 -6.65 -1.15 -10.48
C SER A 49 -5.40 -1.34 -11.33
N LEU A 50 -4.22 -1.21 -10.72
CA LEU A 50 -2.92 -1.39 -11.35
C LEU A 50 -2.21 -2.63 -10.78
N TYR A 51 -1.97 -3.63 -11.65
CA TYR A 51 -1.36 -4.91 -11.28
C TYR A 51 0.08 -4.98 -11.79
N LEU A 52 1.06 -4.91 -10.87
CA LEU A 52 2.50 -4.86 -11.17
C LEU A 52 3.28 -6.07 -10.64
N ARG A 53 2.61 -7.05 -10.03
CA ARG A 53 3.28 -8.25 -9.50
C ARG A 53 4.11 -8.94 -10.57
N GLY A 54 5.38 -9.25 -10.22
CA GLY A 54 6.31 -9.93 -11.12
C GLY A 54 6.82 -9.07 -12.29
N THR A 55 6.68 -7.75 -12.19
CA THR A 55 7.39 -6.79 -13.06
C THR A 55 8.80 -6.51 -12.53
N GLY A 56 9.65 -5.92 -13.37
CA GLY A 56 11.00 -5.47 -12.98
C GLY A 56 11.03 -4.07 -12.36
N ILE A 57 9.86 -3.53 -11.92
CA ILE A 57 9.76 -2.18 -11.38
C ILE A 57 10.43 -2.11 -10.01
N THR A 58 11.27 -1.07 -9.82
CA THR A 58 11.97 -0.77 -8.56
C THR A 58 11.62 0.60 -7.97
N SER A 59 10.90 1.45 -8.73
CA SER A 59 10.39 2.74 -8.29
C SER A 59 9.06 3.06 -8.97
N LEU A 60 8.27 3.92 -8.35
CA LEU A 60 7.04 4.49 -8.93
C LEU A 60 7.29 5.96 -9.31
N PRO A 61 6.62 6.48 -10.36
CA PRO A 61 6.72 7.90 -10.69
C PRO A 61 6.00 8.77 -9.66
N ASP A 62 6.48 10.00 -9.44
CA ASP A 62 6.03 10.91 -8.38
C ASP A 62 4.53 11.28 -8.46
N ASN A 63 3.95 11.29 -9.65
CA ASN A 63 2.55 11.68 -9.88
C ASN A 63 1.69 10.48 -10.31
N LEU A 64 2.00 9.26 -9.84
CA LEU A 64 1.17 8.09 -10.09
C LEU A 64 -0.17 8.23 -9.37
N SER A 65 -1.27 8.10 -10.11
CA SER A 65 -2.62 8.06 -9.56
C SER A 65 -3.31 6.75 -9.94
N VAL A 66 -3.87 6.06 -8.94
CA VAL A 66 -4.59 4.80 -9.13
C VAL A 66 -5.95 4.92 -8.44
N GLY A 67 -7.02 4.96 -9.21
CA GLY A 67 -8.39 5.08 -8.68
C GLY A 67 -8.88 3.83 -7.95
N GLY A 68 -8.45 2.65 -8.41
CA GLY A 68 -8.67 1.36 -7.75
C GLY A 68 -7.51 0.95 -6.85
N SER A 69 -7.17 -0.34 -6.83
CA SER A 69 -6.10 -0.90 -5.99
C SER A 69 -4.76 -0.96 -6.73
N LEU A 70 -3.66 -0.82 -5.98
CA LEU A 70 -2.29 -0.94 -6.46
C LEU A 70 -1.63 -2.20 -5.89
N TYR A 71 -1.25 -3.14 -6.78
CA TYR A 71 -0.65 -4.42 -6.39
C TYR A 71 0.83 -4.48 -6.77
N LEU A 72 1.72 -4.36 -5.78
CA LEU A 72 3.18 -4.31 -5.91
C LEU A 72 3.89 -5.54 -5.33
N ARG A 73 3.14 -6.52 -4.85
CA ARG A 73 3.69 -7.71 -4.19
C ARG A 73 4.81 -8.36 -5.01
N GLY A 74 5.97 -8.58 -4.36
CA GLY A 74 7.13 -9.23 -4.97
C GLY A 74 7.77 -8.44 -6.10
N THR A 75 7.59 -7.11 -6.14
CA THR A 75 8.40 -6.20 -6.97
C THR A 75 9.64 -5.74 -6.20
N GLY A 76 10.60 -5.11 -6.91
CA GLY A 76 11.80 -4.54 -6.30
C GLY A 76 11.62 -3.16 -5.67
N ILE A 77 10.38 -2.73 -5.36
CA ILE A 77 10.09 -1.42 -4.76
C ILE A 77 10.68 -1.34 -3.36
N THR A 78 11.38 -0.23 -3.08
CA THR A 78 11.98 0.07 -1.77
C THR A 78 11.48 1.38 -1.15
N SER A 79 10.80 2.23 -1.93
CA SER A 79 10.19 3.48 -1.49
C SER A 79 8.92 3.78 -2.28
N LEU A 80 8.05 4.60 -1.70
CA LEU A 80 6.86 5.16 -2.36
C LEU A 80 7.06 6.66 -2.57
N PRO A 81 6.52 7.26 -3.65
CA PRO A 81 6.54 8.71 -3.83
C PRO A 81 5.60 9.41 -2.84
N ASP A 82 5.95 10.63 -2.41
CA ASP A 82 5.20 11.40 -1.41
C ASP A 82 3.76 11.75 -1.85
N ASN A 83 3.53 11.83 -3.15
CA ASN A 83 2.22 12.18 -3.73
C ASN A 83 1.46 10.96 -4.27
N LEU A 84 1.78 9.74 -3.82
CA LEU A 84 1.07 8.54 -4.26
C LEU A 84 -0.39 8.58 -3.82
N SER A 85 -1.31 8.44 -4.78
CA SER A 85 -2.75 8.37 -4.53
C SER A 85 -3.29 7.00 -4.93
N VAL A 86 -3.91 6.29 -3.98
CA VAL A 86 -4.53 4.97 -4.18
C VAL A 86 -5.92 4.98 -3.59
N GLY A 87 -6.95 4.97 -4.46
CA GLY A 87 -8.36 4.99 -4.02
C GLY A 87 -8.83 3.69 -3.39
N GLY A 88 -8.27 2.55 -3.82
CA GLY A 88 -8.55 1.21 -3.29
C GLY A 88 -7.48 0.73 -2.31
N SER A 89 -7.13 -0.54 -2.40
CA SER A 89 -6.11 -1.17 -1.52
C SER A 89 -4.70 -1.04 -2.09
N LEU A 90 -3.70 -1.02 -1.19
CA LEU A 90 -2.27 -1.02 -1.53
C LEU A 90 -1.62 -2.30 -0.99
N ASP A 91 -1.14 -3.16 -1.92
CA ASP A 91 -0.45 -4.41 -1.57
C ASP A 91 1.06 -4.27 -1.81
N LEU A 92 1.81 -4.20 -0.70
CA LEU A 92 3.28 -4.09 -0.65
C LEU A 92 3.94 -5.35 -0.08
N GLN A 93 3.20 -6.44 0.10
CA GLN A 93 3.71 -7.67 0.73
C GLN A 93 4.99 -8.17 0.05
N GLY A 94 6.00 -8.48 0.87
CA GLY A 94 7.27 -9.01 0.39
C GLY A 94 8.05 -8.09 -0.55
N THR A 95 7.81 -6.77 -0.46
CA THR A 95 8.66 -5.74 -1.09
C THR A 95 9.76 -5.29 -0.14
N GLY A 96 10.73 -4.52 -0.66
CA GLY A 96 11.82 -3.96 0.14
C GLY A 96 11.49 -2.65 0.84
N ILE A 97 10.21 -2.31 1.02
CA ILE A 97 9.77 -1.07 1.69
C ILE A 97 10.20 -1.09 3.16
N THR A 98 10.79 0.03 3.62
CA THR A 98 11.21 0.25 5.01
C THR A 98 10.55 1.45 5.67
N SER A 99 9.90 2.33 4.89
CA SER A 99 9.15 3.50 5.36
C SER A 99 7.98 3.81 4.44
N LEU A 100 6.99 4.53 4.96
CA LEU A 100 5.85 5.06 4.20
C LEU A 100 5.93 6.59 4.17
N PRO A 101 5.39 7.25 3.12
CA PRO A 101 5.28 8.72 3.08
C PRO A 101 4.37 9.25 4.21
N ASP A 102 4.68 10.44 4.75
CA ASP A 102 3.99 11.04 5.89
C ASP A 102 2.48 11.26 5.68
N ASN A 103 2.05 11.47 4.46
CA ASN A 103 0.64 11.74 4.13
C ASN A 103 -0.01 10.60 3.34
N LEU A 104 0.48 9.37 3.48
CA LEU A 104 -0.10 8.23 2.76
C LEU A 104 -1.55 8.00 3.19
N SER A 105 -2.44 8.01 2.22
CA SER A 105 -3.85 7.69 2.39
C SER A 105 -4.24 6.53 1.48
N VAL A 106 -4.82 5.49 2.07
CA VAL A 106 -5.29 4.29 1.37
C VAL A 106 -6.78 4.11 1.65
N GLY A 107 -7.59 4.28 0.62
CA GLY A 107 -9.06 4.19 0.76
C GLY A 107 -9.56 2.79 1.14
N GLY A 108 -8.85 1.74 0.71
CA GLY A 108 -9.08 0.34 1.05
C GLY A 108 -8.10 -0.18 2.11
N SER A 109 -7.60 -1.39 1.91
CA SER A 109 -6.67 -2.06 2.82
C SER A 109 -5.21 -1.81 2.47
N LEU A 110 -4.34 -1.75 3.49
CA LEU A 110 -2.90 -1.64 3.36
C LEU A 110 -2.24 -2.95 3.84
N TYR A 111 -1.55 -3.64 2.93
CA TYR A 111 -0.88 -4.90 3.20
C TYR A 111 0.64 -4.70 3.19
N LEU A 112 1.27 -4.81 4.38
CA LEU A 112 2.70 -4.60 4.62
C LEU A 112 3.42 -5.87 5.10
N ARG A 113 2.73 -7.01 5.13
CA ARG A 113 3.28 -8.26 5.66
C ARG A 113 4.63 -8.61 5.03
N GLY A 114 5.60 -8.93 5.90
CA GLY A 114 6.94 -9.35 5.49
C GLY A 114 7.75 -8.24 4.80
N THR A 115 7.44 -6.96 5.08
CA THR A 115 8.24 -5.81 4.68
C THR A 115 9.21 -5.40 5.79
N GLY A 116 10.18 -4.52 5.46
CA GLY A 116 11.14 -3.98 6.43
C GLY A 116 10.63 -2.78 7.23
N ILE A 117 9.32 -2.53 7.28
CA ILE A 117 8.72 -1.41 8.03
C ILE A 117 8.98 -1.57 9.53
N THR A 118 9.46 -0.48 10.16
CA THR A 118 9.71 -0.41 11.61
C THR A 118 8.89 0.68 12.31
N SER A 119 8.28 1.60 11.57
CA SER A 119 7.40 2.66 12.06
C SER A 119 6.34 3.01 11.02
N LEU A 120 5.24 3.58 11.48
CA LEU A 120 4.18 4.16 10.63
C LEU A 120 4.18 5.68 10.78
N PRO A 121 3.81 6.44 9.73
CA PRO A 121 3.66 7.88 9.84
C PRO A 121 2.44 8.26 10.70
N ASP A 122 2.52 9.39 11.43
CA ASP A 122 1.49 9.84 12.37
C ASP A 122 0.13 10.12 11.71
N ASN A 123 0.13 10.47 10.43
CA ASN A 123 -1.09 10.80 9.66
C ASN A 123 -1.55 9.66 8.74
N LEU A 124 -1.11 8.42 8.97
CA LEU A 124 -1.55 7.28 8.18
C LEU A 124 -3.06 7.07 8.29
N SER A 125 -3.75 7.03 7.16
CA SER A 125 -5.18 6.73 7.07
C SER A 125 -5.42 5.46 6.24
N VAL A 126 -6.10 4.48 6.84
CA VAL A 126 -6.45 3.20 6.21
C VAL A 126 -7.93 2.93 6.37
N GLY A 127 -8.68 2.98 5.25
CA GLY A 127 -10.12 2.77 5.26
C GLY A 127 -10.56 1.31 5.49
N GLY A 128 -9.71 0.35 5.10
CA GLY A 128 -9.92 -1.10 5.25
C GLY A 128 -9.01 -1.72 6.31
N TYR A 129 -8.44 -2.88 5.97
CA TYR A 129 -7.53 -3.64 6.84
C TYR A 129 -6.11 -3.04 6.83
N LEU A 130 -5.42 -3.14 7.97
CA LEU A 130 -3.99 -2.88 8.08
C LEU A 130 -3.28 -4.19 8.51
N ASP A 131 -2.51 -4.76 7.59
CA ASP A 131 -1.76 -5.99 7.83
C ASP A 131 -0.27 -5.64 8.02
N LEU A 132 0.21 -5.78 9.26
CA LEU A 132 1.59 -5.53 9.71
C LEU A 132 2.31 -6.81 10.14
N GLN A 133 1.72 -7.97 9.86
CA GLN A 133 2.30 -9.26 10.24
C GLN A 133 3.74 -9.41 9.71
N ASP A 134 4.58 -10.08 10.50
CA ASP A 134 5.97 -10.35 10.11
C ASP A 134 6.75 -9.06 9.75
N THR A 135 6.48 -7.93 10.41
CA THR A 135 7.22 -6.66 10.24
C THR A 135 8.05 -6.32 11.47
N GLY A 136 8.97 -5.35 11.33
CA GLY A 136 9.80 -4.86 12.42
C GLY A 136 9.13 -3.77 13.30
N ILE A 137 7.81 -3.60 13.21
CA ILE A 137 7.07 -2.59 14.00
C ILE A 137 7.19 -2.88 15.49
N THR A 138 7.51 -1.84 16.28
CA THR A 138 7.60 -1.90 17.73
C THR A 138 6.64 -0.94 18.45
N SER A 139 6.03 -0.01 17.73
CA SER A 139 5.02 0.94 18.23
C SER A 139 4.07 1.37 17.11
N LEU A 140 2.88 1.83 17.50
CA LEU A 140 1.89 2.44 16.61
C LEU A 140 1.77 3.94 16.91
N PRO A 141 1.39 4.79 15.94
CA PRO A 141 1.11 6.21 16.18
C PRO A 141 -0.07 6.41 17.15
N ASP A 142 -0.02 7.47 17.96
CA ASP A 142 -1.00 7.74 19.03
C ASP A 142 -2.45 7.86 18.55
N ASN A 143 -2.68 8.29 17.33
CA ASN A 143 -4.03 8.51 16.77
C ASN A 143 -4.32 7.55 15.61
N LEU A 144 -3.70 6.38 15.56
CA LEU A 144 -3.96 5.43 14.47
C LEU A 144 -5.42 5.00 14.45
N SER A 145 -6.04 5.15 13.31
CA SER A 145 -7.41 4.69 13.03
C SER A 145 -7.41 3.76 11.82
N VAL A 146 -7.95 2.56 12.02
CA VAL A 146 -8.09 1.52 10.99
C VAL A 146 -9.57 1.20 10.82
N GLY A 147 -10.12 1.46 9.63
CA GLY A 147 -11.55 1.26 9.38
C GLY A 147 -12.00 -0.20 9.40
N GLY A 148 -11.09 -1.13 9.08
CA GLY A 148 -11.30 -2.59 9.15
C GLY A 148 -10.52 -3.23 10.29
N SER A 149 -9.93 -4.41 10.03
CA SER A 149 -9.14 -5.14 11.03
C SER A 149 -7.66 -4.75 11.02
N LEU A 150 -7.01 -4.85 12.19
CA LEU A 150 -5.59 -4.64 12.39
C LEU A 150 -4.92 -5.96 12.77
N TYR A 151 -3.93 -6.38 11.99
CA TYR A 151 -3.17 -7.61 12.19
C TYR A 151 -1.74 -7.28 12.59
N LEU A 152 -1.33 -7.68 13.82
CA LEU A 152 -0.04 -7.38 14.44
C LEU A 152 0.77 -8.64 14.78
N GLN A 153 0.36 -9.81 14.27
CA GLN A 153 1.05 -11.08 14.56
C GLN A 153 2.53 -11.02 14.22
N ASP A 154 3.35 -11.65 15.05
CA ASP A 154 4.80 -11.73 14.85
C ASP A 154 5.47 -10.34 14.70
N THR A 155 4.98 -9.33 15.44
CA THR A 155 5.61 -7.99 15.53
C THR A 155 6.28 -7.78 16.89
N GLY A 156 7.15 -6.76 16.97
CA GLY A 156 7.83 -6.36 18.21
C GLY A 156 7.01 -5.44 19.13
N ILE A 157 5.70 -5.30 18.91
CA ILE A 157 4.85 -4.41 19.70
C ILE A 157 4.67 -4.93 21.13
N THR A 158 4.86 -4.05 22.11
CA THR A 158 4.72 -4.34 23.55
C THR A 158 3.62 -3.52 24.22
N SER A 159 3.12 -2.48 23.58
CA SER A 159 2.02 -1.63 24.06
C SER A 159 1.21 -1.07 22.87
N LEU A 160 -0.05 -0.75 23.13
CA LEU A 160 -0.94 -0.06 22.18
C LEU A 160 -1.12 1.40 22.62
N PRO A 161 -1.32 2.35 21.68
CA PRO A 161 -1.63 3.74 22.03
C PRO A 161 -3.03 3.87 22.65
N ASP A 162 -3.22 4.83 23.56
CA ASP A 162 -4.45 5.01 24.35
C ASP A 162 -5.71 5.25 23.49
N ASN A 163 -5.57 5.85 22.32
CA ASN A 163 -6.70 6.20 21.46
C ASN A 163 -6.76 5.35 20.17
N LEU A 164 -6.21 4.13 20.21
CA LEU A 164 -6.29 3.22 19.07
C LEU A 164 -7.75 2.88 18.76
N SER A 165 -8.14 3.08 17.49
CA SER A 165 -9.46 2.74 16.97
C SER A 165 -9.35 1.73 15.83
N VAL A 166 -10.00 0.58 15.98
CA VAL A 166 -10.05 -0.52 15.01
C VAL A 166 -11.51 -0.88 14.75
N GLY A 167 -11.99 -0.68 13.52
CA GLY A 167 -13.39 -0.94 13.17
C GLY A 167 -13.76 -2.42 13.09
N GLY A 168 -12.80 -3.30 12.86
CA GLY A 168 -12.95 -4.76 12.77
C GLY A 168 -12.24 -5.50 13.92
N TYR A 169 -11.51 -6.56 13.56
CA TYR A 169 -10.74 -7.39 14.51
C TYR A 169 -9.38 -6.77 14.83
N LEU A 170 -8.91 -6.97 16.04
CA LEU A 170 -7.55 -6.67 16.46
C LEU A 170 -6.84 -7.99 16.81
N ASP A 171 -5.87 -8.39 15.99
CA ASP A 171 -5.11 -9.62 16.19
C ASP A 171 -3.73 -9.28 16.79
N LEU A 172 -3.49 -9.75 18.02
CA LEU A 172 -2.30 -9.52 18.83
C LEU A 172 -1.49 -10.80 19.08
N GLN A 173 -1.76 -11.87 18.32
CA GLN A 173 -1.05 -13.15 18.52
C GLN A 173 0.46 -12.94 18.35
N ASP A 174 1.23 -13.64 19.19
CA ASP A 174 2.70 -13.62 19.14
C ASP A 174 3.31 -12.19 19.22
N THR A 175 2.63 -11.28 19.94
CA THR A 175 3.14 -9.95 20.32
C THR A 175 3.62 -9.92 21.78
N GLY A 176 4.34 -8.85 22.15
CA GLY A 176 4.78 -8.61 23.53
C GLY A 176 3.77 -7.87 24.40
N ILE A 177 2.52 -7.70 23.96
CA ILE A 177 1.48 -6.94 24.69
C ILE A 177 1.02 -7.73 25.93
N THR A 178 1.06 -7.07 27.08
CA THR A 178 0.65 -7.65 28.37
C THR A 178 -0.56 -6.94 28.99
N SER A 179 -0.93 -5.78 28.49
CA SER A 179 -2.09 -5.00 28.94
C SER A 179 -2.69 -4.21 27.80
N LEU A 180 -3.98 -3.91 27.89
CA LEU A 180 -4.71 -3.08 26.92
C LEU A 180 -4.95 -1.70 27.51
N PRO A 181 -4.93 -0.62 26.69
CA PRO A 181 -5.24 0.72 27.15
C PRO A 181 -6.73 0.89 27.47
N ASP A 182 -7.07 1.77 28.44
CA ASP A 182 -8.44 1.99 28.90
C ASP A 182 -9.39 2.52 27.81
N ASN A 183 -8.86 3.28 26.85
CA ASN A 183 -9.64 3.92 25.77
C ASN A 183 -9.54 3.15 24.43
N LEU A 184 -9.11 1.89 24.44
CA LEU A 184 -9.08 1.06 23.23
C LEU A 184 -10.49 0.85 22.68
N SER A 185 -10.68 1.12 21.38
CA SER A 185 -11.92 0.86 20.66
C SER A 185 -11.74 -0.21 19.60
N VAL A 186 -12.43 -1.34 19.71
CA VAL A 186 -12.40 -2.46 18.75
C VAL A 186 -13.83 -2.83 18.40
N GLY A 187 -14.22 -2.73 17.13
CA GLY A 187 -15.57 -3.03 16.65
C GLY A 187 -15.88 -4.53 16.51
N GLY A 188 -14.86 -5.38 16.45
CA GLY A 188 -14.96 -6.83 16.32
C GLY A 188 -14.38 -7.58 17.51
N TYR A 189 -13.67 -8.69 17.23
CA TYR A 189 -13.01 -9.52 18.26
C TYR A 189 -11.55 -9.08 18.49
N LEU A 190 -11.06 -9.46 19.64
CA LEU A 190 -9.68 -9.30 20.10
C LEU A 190 -9.08 -10.67 20.32
#